data_edad02d5163aefaf2c96091874394cc8
#
_entry.id   edad02d5163aefaf2c96091874394cc8
#
_cell.length_a   1.000
_cell.length_b   1.000
_cell.length_c   1.000
_cell.angle_alpha   90.00
_cell.angle_beta   90.00
_cell.angle_gamma   90.00
#
_symmetry.space_group_name_H-M   'P 1'
#
loop_
_entity.id
_entity.type
_entity.pdbx_description
1 polymer ?
#
loop_
_entity_poly.entity_id
_entity_poly.type
_entity_poly.pdbx_seq_one_letter_code
_entity_poly.pdbx_strand_id
1 'polypeptide(L)' 'MKNIVLFCAAGMSTSLLVEKMRAAAKEMNFECSINAYGLSELNEKGAAADCILLGP' A
#
# COMPACT_ATOMS: atom_id res chain seq x y z
N MET A 1 -14.43 -3.92 -0.68
CA MET A 1 -12.96 -4.06 -0.82
C MET A 1 -12.25 -2.96 -0.06
N LYS A 2 -11.27 -3.30 0.73
CA LYS A 2 -10.48 -2.32 1.47
C LYS A 2 -9.36 -1.75 0.60
N ASN A 3 -9.11 -0.48 0.73
CA ASN A 3 -8.05 0.20 -0.02
C ASN A 3 -6.88 0.47 0.93
N ILE A 4 -5.80 -0.29 0.76
CA ILE A 4 -4.60 -0.17 1.58
C ILE A 4 -3.53 0.55 0.77
N VAL A 5 -2.99 1.62 1.31
CA VAL A 5 -1.99 2.42 0.61
C VAL A 5 -0.72 2.52 1.46
N LEU A 6 0.41 2.25 0.82
CA LEU A 6 1.72 2.32 1.46
C LEU A 6 2.47 3.54 0.92
N PHE A 7 2.98 4.35 1.82
CA PHE A 7 3.79 5.51 1.47
C PHE A 7 5.22 5.34 1.96
N CYS A 8 6.17 5.65 1.11
CA CYS A 8 7.58 5.47 1.43
C CYS A 8 8.43 6.53 0.72
N ALA A 9 9.51 6.95 1.35
CA ALA A 9 10.42 7.93 0.76
C ALA A 9 11.20 7.35 -0.41
N ALA A 10 11.51 6.05 -0.39
CA ALA A 10 12.23 5.36 -1.46
C ALA A 10 11.29 4.35 -2.11
N GLY A 11 10.83 4.64 -3.31
CA GLY A 11 9.78 3.85 -3.96
C GLY A 11 10.18 2.46 -4.42
N MET A 12 11.47 2.18 -4.59
CA MET A 12 11.89 0.90 -5.18
C MET A 12 11.68 -0.31 -4.27
N SER A 13 11.97 -0.16 -2.99
CA SER A 13 11.79 -1.28 -2.06
C SER A 13 10.33 -1.54 -1.72
N THR A 14 9.47 -0.54 -1.90
CA THR A 14 8.05 -0.71 -1.62
C THR A 14 7.33 -1.56 -2.65
N SER A 15 7.83 -1.61 -3.88
CA SER A 15 7.22 -2.46 -4.91
C SER A 15 7.25 -3.92 -4.53
N LEU A 16 8.39 -4.39 -4.01
CA LEU A 16 8.53 -5.77 -3.57
C LEU A 16 7.64 -6.06 -2.36
N LEU A 17 7.56 -5.12 -1.43
CA LEU A 17 6.72 -5.27 -0.25
C LEU A 17 5.25 -5.38 -0.65
N VAL A 18 4.80 -4.57 -1.58
CA VAL A 18 3.42 -4.60 -2.06
C VAL A 18 3.10 -5.95 -2.69
N GLU A 19 4.02 -6.51 -3.47
CA GLU A 19 3.81 -7.81 -4.07
C GLU A 19 3.63 -8.90 -3.01
N LYS A 20 4.44 -8.86 -1.96
CA LYS A 20 4.33 -9.83 -0.86
C LYS A 20 3.02 -9.64 -0.10
N MET A 21 2.61 -8.40 0.09
CA MET A 21 1.35 -8.11 0.77
C MET A 21 0.16 -8.62 -0.04
N ARG A 22 0.19 -8.44 -1.35
CA ARG A 22 -0.87 -8.94 -2.23
C ARG A 22 -0.95 -10.46 -2.20
N ALA A 23 0.19 -11.12 -2.20
CA ALA A 23 0.24 -12.58 -2.14
C ALA A 23 -0.34 -13.10 -0.81
N ALA A 24 0.02 -12.46 0.29
CA ALA A 24 -0.49 -12.83 1.61
C ALA A 24 -2.00 -12.61 1.69
N ALA A 25 -2.49 -11.49 1.17
CA ALA A 25 -3.91 -11.20 1.18
C ALA A 25 -4.69 -12.24 0.37
N LYS A 26 -4.14 -12.67 -0.74
CA LYS A 26 -4.77 -13.68 -1.58
C LYS A 26 -4.86 -15.03 -0.85
N GLU A 27 -3.80 -15.40 -0.15
CA GLU A 27 -3.81 -16.64 0.64
C GLU A 27 -4.86 -16.61 1.74
N MET A 28 -5.08 -15.44 2.33
CA MET A 28 -6.06 -15.27 3.40
C MET A 28 -7.48 -15.03 2.89
N ASN A 29 -7.66 -15.01 1.58
CA ASN A 29 -8.93 -14.67 0.94
C ASN A 29 -9.45 -13.30 1.40
N PHE A 30 -8.52 -12.39 1.66
CA PHE A 30 -8.86 -11.03 2.08
C PHE A 30 -8.92 -10.12 0.86
N GLU A 31 -10.11 -9.67 0.52
CA GLU A 31 -10.29 -8.79 -0.63
C GLU A 31 -9.84 -7.37 -0.28
N CYS A 32 -8.75 -6.93 -0.90
CA CYS A 32 -8.24 -5.59 -0.71
C CYS A 32 -7.47 -5.13 -1.93
N SER A 33 -7.33 -3.82 -2.04
CA SER A 33 -6.49 -3.20 -3.05
C SER A 33 -5.25 -2.65 -2.33
N ILE A 34 -4.07 -3.05 -2.77
CA ILE A 34 -2.82 -2.63 -2.16
C ILE A 34 -1.99 -1.87 -3.18
N ASN A 35 -1.63 -0.65 -2.86
CA ASN A 35 -0.84 0.21 -3.74
C ASN A 35 0.24 0.92 -2.95
N ALA A 36 1.31 1.33 -3.65
CA ALA A 36 2.40 2.06 -3.03
C ALA A 36 2.62 3.36 -3.78
N TYR A 37 2.88 4.43 -3.05
CA TYR A 37 3.13 5.76 -3.59
C TYR A 37 4.24 6.43 -2.82
N GLY A 38 4.79 7.50 -3.38
CA GLY A 38 5.77 8.33 -2.69
C GLY A 38 5.09 9.19 -1.63
N LEU A 39 5.87 9.64 -0.65
CA LEU A 39 5.34 10.49 0.42
C LEU A 39 4.74 11.79 -0.10
N SER A 40 5.20 12.28 -1.25
CA SER A 40 4.65 13.50 -1.83
C SER A 40 3.19 13.36 -2.23
N GLU A 41 2.70 12.15 -2.38
CA GLU A 41 1.31 11.89 -2.76
C GLU A 41 0.41 11.57 -1.58
N LEU A 42 0.94 11.70 -0.36
CA LEU A 42 0.20 11.35 0.85
C LEU A 42 -1.14 12.09 0.97
N ASN A 43 -1.13 13.38 0.69
CA ASN A 43 -2.35 14.19 0.82
C ASN A 43 -3.43 13.80 -0.19
N GLU A 44 -3.03 13.43 -1.39
CA GLU A 44 -3.99 13.05 -2.43
C GLU A 44 -4.47 11.61 -2.29
N LYS A 45 -3.51 10.68 -2.18
CA LYS A 45 -3.83 9.25 -2.20
C LYS A 45 -4.26 8.72 -0.84
N GLY A 46 -3.76 9.33 0.23
CA GLY A 46 -4.11 8.90 1.57
C GLY A 46 -5.56 9.17 1.92
N ALA A 47 -6.14 10.24 1.37
CA ALA A 47 -7.51 10.61 1.67
C ALA A 47 -8.52 9.55 1.24
N ALA A 48 -8.19 8.78 0.19
CA ALA A 48 -9.07 7.75 -0.33
C ALA A 48 -8.78 6.36 0.26
N ALA A 49 -7.76 6.24 1.09
CA ALA A 49 -7.34 4.96 1.63
C ALA A 49 -8.11 4.59 2.90
N ASP A 50 -8.42 3.31 3.03
CA ASP A 50 -9.01 2.78 4.26
C ASP A 50 -7.93 2.54 5.31
N CYS A 51 -6.72 2.22 4.85
CA CYS A 51 -5.59 1.99 5.73
C CYS A 51 -4.34 2.60 5.11
N ILE A 52 -3.57 3.32 5.91
CA ILE A 52 -2.34 3.95 5.46
C ILE A 52 -1.16 3.34 6.20
N LEU A 53 -0.16 2.89 5.45
CA LEU A 53 1.08 2.37 6.01
C LEU A 53 2.21 3.31 5.64
N LEU A 54 3.04 3.64 6.61
CA LEU A 54 4.18 4.52 6.40
C LEU A 54 5.48 3.74 6.54
N GLY A 55 6.29 3.76 5.49
CA GLY A 55 7.59 3.12 5.49
C GLY A 55 8.72 4.10 5.74
N PRO A 56 9.92 3.58 6.02
CA PRO A 56 11.09 4.44 6.22
C PRO A 56 11.58 5.07 4.91
#